data_5631874bedc4f414edc29e9e25049b3f
#
_entry.id   5631874bedc4f414edc29e9e25049b3f
#
_cell.length_a   1.000
_cell.length_b   1.000
_cell.length_c   1.000
_cell.angle_alpha   90.00
_cell.angle_beta   90.00
_cell.angle_gamma   90.00
#
_symmetry.space_group_name_H-M   'P 1'
#
loop_
_entity.id
_entity.type
_entity.pdbx_description
1 polymer ?
#
loop_
_entity_poly.entity_id
_entity_poly.type
_entity_poly.pdbx_seq_one_letter_code
_entity_poly.pdbx_strand_id
1 'polypeptide(L)'
;IYDFGPSYFNRFSRTRSILLPYIKANNFTVKTAILSHKDSDHAGGIQHFIEAGFGETLKQFHPEKTLNVCEVQNVDFVGLRVESFSTRGYGNENDDSCVVRVSSNTHSVLFTGDISKSREASLLANNTPLKSTVMLSPHHGSDTSSSVNFISYVAPKVVIHSSA
;
A
#
# COMPACT_ATOMS: atom_id res chain seq x y z
N ILE A 1 -4.40 6.64 -3.27
CA ILE A 1 -3.20 6.81 -2.46
C ILE A 1 -2.94 5.52 -1.73
N TYR A 2 -1.67 5.12 -1.63
CA TYR A 2 -1.22 3.97 -0.86
C TYR A 2 -0.07 4.45 0.04
N ASP A 3 -0.28 4.32 1.35
CA ASP A 3 0.58 4.83 2.42
C ASP A 3 0.77 6.36 2.48
N PHE A 4 1.26 6.83 3.61
CA PHE A 4 1.35 8.24 3.96
C PHE A 4 2.78 8.69 4.28
N GLY A 5 3.72 7.76 4.26
CA GLY A 5 5.13 8.02 4.55
C GLY A 5 5.41 8.41 6.01
N PRO A 6 6.70 8.61 6.33
CA PRO A 6 7.13 8.91 7.68
C PRO A 6 6.70 10.28 8.18
N SER A 7 6.61 10.39 9.51
CA SER A 7 6.50 11.65 10.24
C SER A 7 7.65 11.79 11.23
N TYR A 8 8.13 13.00 11.38
CA TYR A 8 9.25 13.36 12.27
C TYR A 8 8.78 14.39 13.30
N PHE A 9 8.97 14.10 14.59
CA PHE A 9 8.65 14.99 15.71
C PHE A 9 7.21 15.53 15.69
N ASN A 10 6.25 14.81 15.12
CA ASN A 10 4.84 15.24 14.93
C ASN A 10 4.67 16.59 14.22
N ARG A 11 5.70 17.10 13.55
CA ARG A 11 5.69 18.41 12.85
C ARG A 11 5.89 18.29 11.35
N PHE A 12 6.67 17.32 10.93
CA PHE A 12 7.02 17.12 9.53
C PHE A 12 6.60 15.73 9.09
N SER A 13 5.92 15.63 7.97
CA SER A 13 5.65 14.35 7.31
C SER A 13 5.81 14.49 5.80
N ARG A 14 6.09 13.37 5.14
CA ARG A 14 6.10 13.34 3.67
C ARG A 14 4.72 13.67 3.10
N THR A 15 3.65 13.28 3.79
CA THR A 15 2.28 13.69 3.44
C THR A 15 2.16 15.22 3.38
N ARG A 16 2.58 15.92 4.44
CA ARG A 16 2.44 17.38 4.52
C ARG A 16 3.35 18.12 3.53
N SER A 17 4.59 17.63 3.36
CA SER A 17 5.60 18.34 2.57
C SER A 17 5.57 18.00 1.08
N ILE A 18 5.05 16.84 0.70
CA ILE A 18 5.06 16.36 -0.68
C ILE A 18 3.65 16.04 -1.18
N LEU A 19 2.95 15.12 -0.50
CA LEU A 19 1.68 14.58 -1.02
C LEU A 19 0.60 15.65 -1.12
N LEU A 20 0.34 16.41 -0.05
CA LEU A 20 -0.71 17.42 -0.03
C LEU A 20 -0.43 18.57 -1.02
N PRO A 21 0.78 19.13 -1.12
CA PRO A 21 1.12 20.10 -2.15
C PRO A 21 0.94 19.55 -3.57
N TYR A 22 1.31 18.30 -3.81
CA TYR A 22 1.16 17.64 -5.11
C TYR A 22 -0.31 17.49 -5.51
N ILE A 23 -1.17 17.02 -4.58
CA ILE A 23 -2.62 16.93 -4.79
C ILE A 23 -3.19 18.30 -5.15
N LYS A 24 -2.83 19.33 -4.38
CA LYS A 24 -3.31 20.70 -4.58
C LYS A 24 -2.83 21.30 -5.90
N ALA A 25 -1.56 21.17 -6.23
CA ALA A 25 -0.97 21.75 -7.44
C ALA A 25 -1.57 21.16 -8.72
N ASN A 26 -2.01 19.91 -8.68
CA ASN A 26 -2.59 19.21 -9.83
C ASN A 26 -4.13 19.16 -9.80
N ASN A 27 -4.77 19.80 -8.84
CA ASN A 27 -6.24 19.74 -8.66
C ASN A 27 -6.79 18.32 -8.60
N PHE A 28 -6.05 17.38 -7.99
CA PHE A 28 -6.49 16.01 -7.89
C PHE A 28 -7.58 15.83 -6.84
N THR A 29 -8.58 15.04 -7.18
CA THR A 29 -9.58 14.56 -6.22
C THR A 29 -9.15 13.19 -5.71
N VAL A 30 -8.94 13.06 -4.41
CA VAL A 30 -8.64 11.77 -3.79
C VAL A 30 -9.93 10.98 -3.62
N LYS A 31 -10.02 9.83 -4.27
CA LYS A 31 -11.20 8.95 -4.19
C LYS A 31 -11.02 7.86 -3.14
N THR A 32 -9.79 7.39 -2.94
CA THR A 32 -9.48 6.39 -1.92
C THR A 32 -8.05 6.53 -1.44
N ALA A 33 -7.85 6.18 -0.18
CA ALA A 33 -6.53 6.09 0.43
C ALA A 33 -6.48 4.79 1.26
N ILE A 34 -5.36 4.09 1.17
CA ILE A 34 -5.14 2.78 1.77
C ILE A 34 -3.87 2.88 2.59
N LEU A 35 -3.90 2.37 3.81
CA LEU A 35 -2.73 2.14 4.63
C LEU A 35 -2.35 0.66 4.55
N SER A 36 -1.09 0.38 4.24
CA SER A 36 -0.59 -0.99 4.19
C SER A 36 -0.56 -1.63 5.59
N HIS A 37 0.12 -0.98 6.52
CA HIS A 37 0.27 -1.37 7.92
C HIS A 37 0.62 -0.16 8.80
N LYS A 38 0.86 -0.38 10.10
CA LYS A 38 0.94 0.71 11.09
C LYS A 38 2.31 1.32 11.28
N ASP A 39 3.35 0.78 10.68
CA ASP A 39 4.71 1.27 10.89
C ASP A 39 4.83 2.75 10.56
N SER A 40 5.69 3.43 11.29
CA SER A 40 5.77 4.89 11.28
C SER A 40 6.18 5.48 9.93
N ASP A 41 6.89 4.75 9.11
CA ASP A 41 7.30 5.12 7.76
C ASP A 41 6.20 4.92 6.71
N HIS A 42 5.11 4.24 7.06
CA HIS A 42 3.89 4.08 6.26
C HIS A 42 2.73 4.93 6.80
N ALA A 43 2.48 4.88 8.11
CA ALA A 43 1.35 5.52 8.75
C ALA A 43 1.63 6.95 9.25
N GLY A 44 2.90 7.36 9.36
CA GLY A 44 3.30 8.57 10.06
C GLY A 44 2.64 9.86 9.58
N GLY A 45 2.33 9.94 8.29
CA GLY A 45 1.70 11.13 7.71
C GLY A 45 0.17 11.18 7.78
N ILE A 46 -0.47 10.12 8.28
CA ILE A 46 -1.94 9.96 8.22
C ILE A 46 -2.70 11.09 8.92
N GLN A 47 -2.21 11.55 10.08
CA GLN A 47 -2.84 12.62 10.82
C GLN A 47 -2.90 13.93 10.00
N HIS A 48 -1.81 14.30 9.32
CA HIS A 48 -1.79 15.47 8.45
C HIS A 48 -2.74 15.34 7.26
N PHE A 49 -2.95 14.13 6.78
CA PHE A 49 -3.90 13.86 5.70
C PHE A 49 -5.36 14.05 6.17
N ILE A 50 -5.68 13.60 7.38
CA ILE A 50 -6.99 13.80 8.01
C ILE A 50 -7.25 15.29 8.26
N GLU A 51 -6.28 16.00 8.85
CA GLU A 51 -6.37 17.44 9.13
C GLU A 51 -6.55 18.29 7.87
N ALA A 52 -6.05 17.82 6.74
CA ALA A 52 -6.25 18.45 5.44
C ALA A 52 -7.65 18.20 4.82
N GLY A 53 -8.55 17.53 5.53
CA GLY A 53 -9.93 17.29 5.11
C GLY A 53 -10.14 16.01 4.29
N PHE A 54 -9.14 15.14 4.18
CA PHE A 54 -9.24 13.90 3.41
C PHE A 54 -9.62 12.67 4.23
N GLY A 55 -9.98 12.84 5.52
CA GLY A 55 -10.29 11.72 6.43
C GLY A 55 -11.39 10.79 5.93
N GLU A 56 -12.41 11.31 5.25
CA GLU A 56 -13.50 10.49 4.72
C GLU A 56 -13.06 9.55 3.58
N THR A 57 -11.97 9.87 2.89
CA THR A 57 -11.43 9.00 1.84
C THR A 57 -10.71 7.77 2.38
N LEU A 58 -10.38 7.81 3.67
CA LEU A 58 -9.88 6.66 4.42
C LEU A 58 -11.06 5.76 4.82
N LYS A 59 -11.76 5.20 3.86
CA LYS A 59 -12.98 4.39 4.08
C LYS A 59 -12.80 3.23 5.06
N GLN A 60 -11.61 3.05 5.54
CA GLN A 60 -11.22 1.93 6.39
C GLN A 60 -10.49 2.38 7.65
N PHE A 61 -10.37 3.68 7.87
CA PHE A 61 -9.79 4.23 9.06
C PHE A 61 -10.87 4.49 10.12
N HIS A 62 -10.99 3.58 11.07
CA HIS A 62 -11.69 3.85 12.31
C HIS A 62 -10.66 4.15 13.40
N PRO A 63 -10.63 5.38 13.95
CA PRO A 63 -9.66 5.76 14.98
C PRO A 63 -9.79 4.92 16.26
N GLU A 64 -10.92 4.27 16.48
CA GLU A 64 -11.22 3.46 17.67
C GLU A 64 -11.04 1.94 17.45
N LYS A 65 -10.88 1.48 16.22
CA LYS A 65 -10.65 0.07 15.92
C LYS A 65 -9.23 -0.09 15.42
N THR A 66 -8.49 -0.95 16.07
CA THR A 66 -7.18 -1.40 15.61
C THR A 66 -7.16 -1.50 14.09
N LEU A 67 -6.25 -0.74 13.47
CA LEU A 67 -6.03 -0.66 12.03
C LEU A 67 -5.73 -2.04 11.41
N ASN A 68 -6.74 -2.84 11.23
CA ASN A 68 -6.66 -4.09 10.47
C ASN A 68 -7.49 -3.93 9.22
N VAL A 69 -6.85 -3.42 8.16
CA VAL A 69 -7.68 -2.83 7.16
C VAL A 69 -7.23 -3.15 5.77
N CYS A 70 -7.31 -4.38 5.44
CA CYS A 70 -7.33 -4.79 4.08
C CYS A 70 -8.72 -5.38 3.71
N GLU A 71 -9.77 -4.64 3.97
CA GLU A 71 -11.11 -4.93 3.46
C GLU A 71 -11.39 -4.13 2.18
N VAL A 72 -10.38 -3.93 1.35
CA VAL A 72 -10.63 -3.38 0.02
C VAL A 72 -11.33 -4.49 -0.77
N GLN A 73 -12.62 -4.43 -0.77
CA GLN A 73 -13.41 -5.18 -1.74
C GLN A 73 -13.03 -4.70 -3.14
N ASN A 74 -13.07 -5.59 -4.09
CA ASN A 74 -12.89 -5.27 -5.50
C ASN A 74 -13.70 -4.04 -5.87
N VAL A 75 -13.04 -2.91 -6.11
CA VAL A 75 -13.69 -1.64 -6.43
C VAL A 75 -13.29 -1.24 -7.85
N ASP A 76 -14.29 -1.09 -8.69
CA ASP A 76 -14.08 -0.54 -10.03
C ASP A 76 -14.17 0.99 -9.99
N PHE A 77 -13.07 1.66 -10.33
CA PHE A 77 -13.02 3.10 -10.51
C PHE A 77 -12.78 3.42 -11.99
N VAL A 78 -13.78 3.91 -12.69
CA VAL A 78 -13.61 4.50 -14.04
C VAL A 78 -12.54 3.78 -14.89
N GLY A 79 -12.70 2.46 -15.09
CA GLY A 79 -11.77 1.65 -15.87
C GLY A 79 -10.52 1.16 -15.12
N LEU A 80 -10.43 1.39 -13.82
CA LEU A 80 -9.42 0.81 -12.94
C LEU A 80 -10.07 -0.17 -11.96
N ARG A 81 -9.50 -1.35 -11.83
CA ARG A 81 -9.87 -2.33 -10.83
C ARG A 81 -8.87 -2.34 -9.69
N VAL A 82 -9.36 -2.21 -8.47
CA VAL A 82 -8.57 -2.28 -7.24
C VAL A 82 -8.90 -3.58 -6.53
N GLU A 83 -7.89 -4.42 -6.32
CA GLU A 83 -8.01 -5.72 -5.65
C GLU A 83 -7.08 -5.72 -4.44
N SER A 84 -7.55 -6.19 -3.31
CA SER A 84 -6.72 -6.36 -2.13
C SER A 84 -6.61 -7.81 -1.71
N PHE A 85 -5.46 -8.17 -1.20
CA PHE A 85 -5.10 -9.51 -0.79
C PHE A 85 -4.63 -9.49 0.65
N SER A 86 -5.59 -9.50 1.57
CA SER A 86 -5.30 -9.57 3.00
C SER A 86 -5.52 -10.97 3.52
N THR A 87 -4.65 -11.36 4.42
CA THR A 87 -4.95 -12.41 5.39
C THR A 87 -4.46 -11.92 6.73
N ARG A 88 -5.33 -11.92 7.72
CA ARG A 88 -5.02 -11.53 9.09
C ARG A 88 -4.29 -12.67 9.81
N GLY A 89 -3.42 -12.32 10.76
CA GLY A 89 -2.98 -13.28 11.76
C GLY A 89 -1.62 -13.92 11.50
N TYR A 90 -0.73 -13.26 10.76
CA TYR A 90 0.66 -13.72 10.63
C TYR A 90 1.52 -13.43 11.87
N GLY A 91 0.99 -12.63 12.82
CA GLY A 91 1.65 -12.37 14.09
C GLY A 91 2.76 -11.33 14.03
N ASN A 92 2.96 -10.69 12.89
CA ASN A 92 3.85 -9.56 12.75
C ASN A 92 3.23 -8.48 11.85
N GLU A 93 3.44 -7.21 12.20
CA GLU A 93 2.76 -6.08 11.55
C GLU A 93 3.11 -5.95 10.07
N ASN A 94 4.34 -6.28 9.67
CA ASN A 94 4.78 -6.23 8.28
C ASN A 94 4.03 -7.26 7.41
N ASP A 95 3.89 -8.49 7.87
CA ASP A 95 3.20 -9.54 7.12
C ASP A 95 1.68 -9.36 7.08
N ASP A 96 1.14 -8.54 7.98
CA ASP A 96 -0.26 -8.08 7.94
C ASP A 96 -0.46 -6.91 6.95
N SER A 97 0.56 -6.51 6.21
CA SER A 97 0.47 -5.49 5.17
C SER A 97 -0.64 -5.76 4.16
N CYS A 98 -1.39 -4.72 3.85
CA CYS A 98 -2.38 -4.74 2.79
C CYS A 98 -1.71 -4.78 1.42
N VAL A 99 -1.65 -5.93 0.80
CA VAL A 99 -1.19 -6.08 -0.58
C VAL A 99 -2.32 -5.67 -1.51
N VAL A 100 -2.05 -4.71 -2.40
CA VAL A 100 -3.06 -4.14 -3.30
C VAL A 100 -2.57 -4.20 -4.74
N ARG A 101 -3.43 -4.68 -5.63
CA ARG A 101 -3.21 -4.63 -7.05
C ARG A 101 -4.18 -3.64 -7.68
N VAL A 102 -3.67 -2.67 -8.41
CA VAL A 102 -4.47 -1.76 -9.23
C VAL A 102 -4.22 -2.10 -10.69
N SER A 103 -5.28 -2.35 -11.45
CA SER A 103 -5.16 -2.72 -12.85
C SER A 103 -6.13 -1.97 -13.75
N SER A 104 -5.67 -1.69 -14.97
CA SER A 104 -6.46 -1.30 -16.10
C SER A 104 -6.53 -2.47 -17.10
N ASN A 105 -7.11 -2.24 -18.27
CA ASN A 105 -7.13 -3.25 -19.34
C ASN A 105 -5.74 -3.62 -19.86
N THR A 106 -4.72 -2.77 -19.68
CA THR A 106 -3.40 -2.93 -20.29
C THR A 106 -2.25 -2.98 -19.31
N HIS A 107 -2.39 -2.39 -18.14
CA HIS A 107 -1.33 -2.23 -17.15
C HIS A 107 -1.83 -2.55 -15.74
N SER A 108 -0.91 -2.94 -14.89
CA SER A 108 -1.20 -3.16 -13.46
C SER A 108 -0.01 -2.80 -12.59
N VAL A 109 -0.32 -2.35 -11.38
CA VAL A 109 0.65 -2.02 -10.34
C VAL A 109 0.34 -2.87 -9.11
N LEU A 110 1.36 -3.51 -8.55
CA LEU A 110 1.28 -4.24 -7.29
C LEU A 110 1.96 -3.43 -6.19
N PHE A 111 1.21 -3.11 -5.17
CA PHE A 111 1.67 -2.50 -3.92
C PHE A 111 1.75 -3.61 -2.88
N THR A 112 2.90 -3.82 -2.31
CA THR A 112 3.19 -4.97 -1.47
C THR A 112 3.20 -4.66 0.02
N GLY A 113 3.38 -3.39 0.39
CA GLY A 113 3.78 -3.05 1.75
C GLY A 113 5.08 -3.75 2.12
N ASP A 114 5.21 -4.13 3.38
CA ASP A 114 6.47 -4.65 3.92
C ASP A 114 6.46 -6.16 4.16
N ILE A 115 5.71 -6.90 3.32
CA ILE A 115 5.62 -8.36 3.44
C ILE A 115 7.00 -9.03 3.36
N SER A 116 7.18 -10.05 4.21
CA SER A 116 8.35 -10.92 4.21
C SER A 116 8.26 -12.06 3.19
N LYS A 117 9.37 -12.78 2.98
CA LYS A 117 9.42 -14.01 2.16
C LYS A 117 8.40 -15.06 2.61
N SER A 118 8.09 -15.13 3.90
CA SER A 118 7.08 -16.04 4.44
C SER A 118 5.69 -15.69 3.92
N ARG A 119 5.37 -14.39 3.95
CA ARG A 119 4.08 -13.89 3.44
C ARG A 119 3.97 -14.04 1.93
N GLU A 120 5.04 -13.75 1.20
CA GLU A 120 5.13 -14.00 -0.24
C GLU A 120 4.80 -15.45 -0.58
N ALA A 121 5.43 -16.40 0.13
CA ALA A 121 5.19 -17.83 -0.06
C ALA A 121 3.72 -18.21 0.19
N SER A 122 3.09 -17.63 1.22
CA SER A 122 1.68 -17.84 1.50
C SER A 122 0.76 -17.33 0.38
N LEU A 123 1.05 -16.13 -0.16
CA LEU A 123 0.29 -15.58 -1.29
C LEU A 123 0.39 -16.48 -2.53
N LEU A 124 1.57 -17.03 -2.79
CA LEU A 124 1.80 -17.97 -3.89
C LEU A 124 1.03 -19.28 -3.69
N ALA A 125 1.08 -19.85 -2.48
CA ALA A 125 0.39 -21.09 -2.14
C ALA A 125 -1.13 -20.98 -2.32
N ASN A 126 -1.68 -19.78 -2.11
CA ASN A 126 -3.10 -19.51 -2.31
C ASN A 126 -3.47 -19.15 -3.76
N ASN A 127 -2.54 -19.25 -4.70
CA ASN A 127 -2.73 -18.88 -6.12
C ASN A 127 -3.29 -17.46 -6.30
N THR A 128 -2.85 -16.53 -5.44
CA THR A 128 -3.31 -15.14 -5.47
C THR A 128 -2.96 -14.48 -6.82
N PRO A 129 -3.86 -13.74 -7.48
CA PRO A 129 -3.63 -13.19 -8.81
C PRO A 129 -2.75 -11.94 -8.78
N LEU A 130 -1.44 -12.12 -8.59
CA LEU A 130 -0.46 -11.04 -8.35
C LEU A 130 0.24 -10.52 -9.62
N LYS A 131 0.07 -11.16 -10.78
CA LYS A 131 0.75 -10.74 -12.03
C LYS A 131 0.54 -9.25 -12.29
N SER A 132 1.65 -8.50 -12.42
CA SER A 132 1.59 -7.03 -12.54
C SER A 132 2.71 -6.48 -13.41
N THR A 133 2.41 -5.40 -14.14
CA THR A 133 3.37 -4.72 -15.02
C THR A 133 4.43 -3.97 -14.21
N VAL A 134 4.02 -3.38 -13.11
CA VAL A 134 4.88 -2.64 -12.17
C VAL A 134 4.69 -3.25 -10.78
N MET A 135 5.76 -3.33 -10.01
CA MET A 135 5.73 -3.78 -8.62
C MET A 135 6.52 -2.80 -7.75
N LEU A 136 5.94 -2.38 -6.64
CA LEU A 136 6.73 -1.81 -5.55
C LEU A 136 7.43 -2.97 -4.85
N SER A 137 8.74 -2.81 -4.61
CA SER A 137 9.51 -3.86 -3.97
C SER A 137 9.07 -4.02 -2.51
N PRO A 138 8.77 -5.25 -2.07
CA PRO A 138 8.37 -5.49 -0.68
C PRO A 138 9.44 -5.01 0.28
N HIS A 139 9.00 -4.43 1.41
CA HIS A 139 9.84 -4.03 2.53
C HIS A 139 11.06 -3.21 2.07
N HIS A 140 10.81 -2.22 1.22
CA HIS A 140 11.82 -1.31 0.66
C HIS A 140 13.04 -2.02 -0.01
N GLY A 141 12.89 -3.29 -0.39
CA GLY A 141 13.96 -4.11 -0.93
C GLY A 141 14.85 -4.78 0.12
N SER A 142 14.36 -4.94 1.34
CA SER A 142 15.03 -5.67 2.42
C SER A 142 15.40 -7.10 2.02
N ASP A 143 16.49 -7.61 2.58
CA ASP A 143 16.91 -9.02 2.43
C ASP A 143 15.89 -10.03 2.98
N THR A 144 14.94 -9.57 3.79
CA THR A 144 13.86 -10.40 4.35
C THR A 144 12.70 -10.62 3.39
N SER A 145 12.73 -9.97 2.21
CA SER A 145 11.64 -9.95 1.22
C SER A 145 12.16 -10.26 -0.19
N SER A 146 11.31 -10.07 -1.18
CA SER A 146 11.65 -10.13 -2.61
C SER A 146 12.24 -11.48 -3.05
N SER A 147 11.61 -12.59 -2.65
CA SER A 147 12.04 -13.93 -3.05
C SER A 147 12.00 -14.11 -4.57
N VAL A 148 12.93 -14.90 -5.10
CA VAL A 148 12.98 -15.21 -6.54
C VAL A 148 11.66 -15.79 -7.04
N ASN A 149 11.03 -16.67 -6.25
CA ASN A 149 9.75 -17.27 -6.60
C ASN A 149 8.63 -16.21 -6.71
N PHE A 150 8.60 -15.26 -5.77
CA PHE A 150 7.61 -14.20 -5.77
C PHE A 150 7.79 -13.27 -6.98
N ILE A 151 9.01 -12.81 -7.22
CA ILE A 151 9.32 -11.95 -8.36
C ILE A 151 8.97 -12.66 -9.69
N SER A 152 9.36 -13.92 -9.83
CA SER A 152 9.05 -14.73 -11.03
C SER A 152 7.54 -14.91 -11.24
N TYR A 153 6.78 -15.06 -10.16
CA TYR A 153 5.32 -15.20 -10.23
C TYR A 153 4.61 -13.90 -10.60
N VAL A 154 5.01 -12.78 -9.99
CA VAL A 154 4.49 -11.45 -10.31
C VAL A 154 4.88 -11.04 -11.73
N ALA A 155 6.09 -11.42 -12.18
CA ALA A 155 6.66 -11.15 -13.49
C ALA A 155 6.62 -9.65 -13.88
N PRO A 156 7.07 -8.72 -13.03
CA PRO A 156 6.99 -7.30 -13.32
C PRO A 156 7.98 -6.90 -14.43
N LYS A 157 7.59 -5.93 -15.25
CA LYS A 157 8.51 -5.27 -16.21
C LYS A 157 9.35 -4.18 -15.53
N VAL A 158 8.82 -3.59 -14.47
CA VAL A 158 9.46 -2.52 -13.69
C VAL A 158 9.27 -2.79 -12.22
N VAL A 159 10.34 -2.67 -11.45
CA VAL A 159 10.32 -2.69 -9.98
C VAL A 159 10.73 -1.32 -9.46
N ILE A 160 9.93 -0.75 -8.57
CA ILE A 160 10.21 0.53 -7.92
C ILE A 160 10.61 0.24 -6.48
N HIS A 161 11.77 0.75 -6.08
CA HIS A 161 12.23 0.72 -4.71
C HIS A 161 11.90 2.06 -4.05
N SER A 162 11.21 2.03 -2.92
CA SER A 162 11.01 3.20 -2.09
C SER A 162 12.02 3.12 -0.94
N SER A 163 13.18 3.71 -1.13
CA SER A 163 14.19 3.84 -0.07
C SER A 163 14.17 5.25 0.52
N ALA A 164 14.43 5.34 1.82
CA ALA A 164 14.62 6.62 2.50
C ALA A 164 15.99 7.21 2.19
#